data_0b98566d5c7f45fe19a0451450fd560a
#
_entry.id   0b98566d5c7f45fe19a0451450fd560a
#
_cell.length_a   1.000
_cell.length_b   1.000
_cell.length_c   1.000
_cell.angle_alpha   90.00
_cell.angle_beta   90.00
_cell.angle_gamma   90.00
#
_symmetry.space_group_name_H-M   'P 1'
#
loop_
_entity.id
_entity.type
_entity.pdbx_description
1 polymer ?
#
loop_
_entity_poly.entity_id
_entity_poly.type
_entity_poly.pdbx_seq_one_letter_code
_entity_poly.pdbx_strand_id
1 'polypeptide(L)'
;MLHDSSQVDNRIVSLRRTLSAPISLKDHPDFSVVIGLNRHHGIETPIGLTEAERARHQYIVGGTGSGKTTMLQYQIVQDMEQGKGLAIIDPHGDMAETMLRYVPPKRIKDVVYVNPDDLDYPLGLNLLEIPPGLEGTALLREKDLITESVVSVFRKLFSDDDAGGHRIEYVLRNAVQTALTQKDATLFTVFNLLNNTQYRRRVIKTLGDKNLVSFWEQEFGKAGGMQKVKMTAGITAKIGRFLFSASAKRILEQPKSTIDFDDIINSGKVLICNVSKGRLGEDTAEPFGVTILAKLQLASLRRARMPQVQRRPFYIYVDEFQNFATTSFVQMLSESRKYGVFMIMAEQSTAQQRDQQTVNIILANVGTIICFRTGSPQDEQRLLALFRPFIEAGEISRLPAHQYYACLAAVHAQEPLSGETLLLTSSGSDAVKQAVITHSRRQYARERADDTKDINTPPKRHDTEPRPSSEHGKTEEKLMVEVIDKE
;
A
#
# COMPACT_ATOMS: atom_id res chain seq x y z
N MET A 1 49.66 42.54 -8.29
CA MET A 1 48.24 42.28 -8.55
C MET A 1 48.16 40.87 -9.13
N LEU A 2 47.96 39.93 -8.23
CA LEU A 2 47.69 38.54 -8.59
C LEU A 2 46.18 38.40 -8.72
N HIS A 3 45.68 38.24 -9.94
CA HIS A 3 44.29 37.92 -10.20
C HIS A 3 44.00 36.53 -9.62
N ASP A 4 43.03 36.48 -8.72
CA ASP A 4 42.51 35.30 -8.11
C ASP A 4 41.84 34.40 -9.18
N SER A 5 42.55 33.34 -9.56
CA SER A 5 42.14 32.35 -10.55
C SER A 5 41.06 31.38 -10.02
N SER A 6 40.66 31.52 -8.77
CA SER A 6 39.64 30.64 -8.13
C SER A 6 38.19 30.91 -8.54
N GLN A 7 37.92 32.10 -9.12
CA GLN A 7 36.57 32.46 -9.59
C GLN A 7 36.26 32.02 -11.04
N VAL A 8 37.26 31.64 -11.82
CA VAL A 8 37.03 31.23 -13.22
C VAL A 8 36.59 29.79 -13.32
N ASP A 9 37.06 28.93 -12.43
CA ASP A 9 36.73 27.49 -12.46
C ASP A 9 35.28 27.19 -12.03
N ASN A 10 34.67 27.98 -11.13
CA ASN A 10 33.29 27.78 -10.71
C ASN A 10 32.24 28.13 -11.79
N ARG A 11 32.59 28.90 -12.83
CA ARG A 11 31.69 29.21 -13.95
C ARG A 11 31.67 28.11 -15.02
N ILE A 12 32.74 27.38 -15.18
CA ILE A 12 32.84 26.30 -16.19
C ILE A 12 32.14 25.03 -15.72
N VAL A 13 32.12 24.76 -14.41
CA VAL A 13 31.45 23.60 -13.81
C VAL A 13 29.91 23.72 -13.88
N SER A 14 29.37 24.90 -14.16
CA SER A 14 27.91 25.13 -14.24
C SER A 14 27.32 25.02 -15.64
N LEU A 15 28.13 24.80 -16.68
CA LEU A 15 27.64 24.52 -18.04
C LEU A 15 27.14 23.06 -18.12
N ARG A 16 25.96 22.85 -17.62
CA ARG A 16 25.27 21.57 -17.75
C ARG A 16 24.73 21.37 -19.13
N ARG A 17 24.78 20.11 -19.56
CA ARG A 17 24.06 19.69 -20.74
C ARG A 17 22.57 19.73 -20.45
N THR A 18 21.88 20.74 -20.92
CA THR A 18 20.43 20.79 -20.96
C THR A 18 19.93 20.18 -22.25
N LEU A 19 18.86 19.43 -22.21
CA LEU A 19 18.19 18.84 -23.36
C LEU A 19 16.95 19.66 -23.68
N SER A 20 16.72 19.92 -24.96
CA SER A 20 15.56 20.71 -25.43
C SER A 20 14.24 19.99 -25.18
N ALA A 21 13.18 20.75 -24.89
CA ALA A 21 11.82 20.21 -24.94
C ALA A 21 11.47 19.84 -26.40
N PRO A 22 10.85 18.67 -26.62
CA PRO A 22 10.37 18.30 -27.94
C PRO A 22 9.31 19.27 -28.47
N ILE A 23 9.18 19.38 -29.80
CA ILE A 23 8.24 20.30 -30.47
C ILE A 23 6.80 20.07 -30.01
N SER A 24 6.43 18.81 -29.77
CA SER A 24 5.09 18.44 -29.28
C SER A 24 4.69 19.14 -27.98
N LEU A 25 5.63 19.47 -27.10
CA LEU A 25 5.33 20.23 -25.87
C LEU A 25 5.13 21.73 -26.13
N LYS A 26 5.67 22.24 -27.25
CA LYS A 26 5.56 23.66 -27.62
C LYS A 26 4.23 23.96 -28.31
N ASP A 27 3.68 22.98 -29.00
CA ASP A 27 2.47 23.14 -29.84
C ASP A 27 1.16 22.68 -29.17
N HIS A 28 1.24 22.05 -27.97
CA HIS A 28 0.06 21.53 -27.25
C HIS A 28 -0.19 22.27 -25.94
N PRO A 29 -1.15 23.21 -25.88
CA PRO A 29 -1.55 23.87 -24.64
C PRO A 29 -2.41 23.04 -23.70
N ASP A 30 -2.97 21.91 -24.13
CA ASP A 30 -3.96 21.12 -23.39
C ASP A 30 -3.33 20.06 -22.48
N PHE A 31 -2.48 20.50 -21.55
CA PHE A 31 -1.92 19.61 -20.55
C PHE A 31 -2.97 19.24 -19.49
N SER A 32 -3.10 17.95 -19.24
CA SER A 32 -3.86 17.41 -18.11
C SER A 32 -3.15 17.69 -16.77
N VAL A 33 -1.82 17.73 -16.79
CA VAL A 33 -0.97 18.10 -15.65
C VAL A 33 0.37 18.65 -16.13
N VAL A 34 0.89 19.65 -15.43
CA VAL A 34 2.25 20.15 -15.61
C VAL A 34 3.15 19.49 -14.57
N ILE A 35 4.28 18.92 -15.01
CA ILE A 35 5.25 18.21 -14.15
C ILE A 35 6.54 19.00 -13.91
N GLY A 36 6.76 20.07 -14.64
CA GLY A 36 7.96 20.90 -14.49
C GLY A 36 8.14 21.92 -15.60
N LEU A 37 9.34 22.48 -15.66
CA LEU A 37 9.74 23.47 -16.62
C LEU A 37 11.05 23.05 -17.30
N ASN A 38 11.09 23.07 -18.62
CA ASN A 38 12.32 22.91 -19.38
C ASN A 38 12.96 24.29 -19.59
N ARG A 39 14.23 24.40 -19.26
CA ARG A 39 15.05 25.60 -19.54
C ARG A 39 16.23 25.21 -20.43
N HIS A 40 16.15 25.62 -21.69
CA HIS A 40 17.16 25.29 -22.67
C HIS A 40 17.48 26.51 -23.53
N HIS A 41 18.77 26.92 -23.57
CA HIS A 41 19.23 28.09 -24.29
C HIS A 41 18.42 29.37 -24.06
N GLY A 42 17.99 29.62 -22.83
CA GLY A 42 17.21 30.80 -22.46
C GLY A 42 15.72 30.71 -22.80
N ILE A 43 15.26 29.59 -23.38
CA ILE A 43 13.85 29.34 -23.65
C ILE A 43 13.26 28.53 -22.49
N GLU A 44 12.13 28.96 -21.95
CA GLU A 44 11.35 28.26 -20.95
C GLU A 44 10.13 27.60 -21.62
N THR A 45 9.98 26.28 -21.40
CA THR A 45 8.85 25.52 -21.95
C THR A 45 8.26 24.68 -20.83
N PRO A 46 6.94 24.82 -20.50
CA PRO A 46 6.28 23.94 -19.55
C PRO A 46 6.36 22.49 -20.02
N ILE A 47 6.66 21.58 -19.09
CA ILE A 47 6.64 20.16 -19.33
C ILE A 47 5.29 19.65 -18.79
N GLY A 48 4.40 19.29 -19.67
CA GLY A 48 3.08 18.79 -19.31
C GLY A 48 2.82 17.41 -19.92
N LEU A 49 1.81 16.76 -19.39
CA LEU A 49 1.31 15.48 -19.87
C LEU A 49 -0.17 15.60 -20.20
N THR A 50 -0.56 15.11 -21.36
CA THR A 50 -1.97 14.92 -21.76
C THR A 50 -2.59 13.76 -20.98
N GLU A 51 -3.90 13.63 -21.01
CA GLU A 51 -4.58 12.47 -20.39
C GLU A 51 -4.15 11.13 -21.00
N ALA A 52 -3.89 11.10 -22.30
CA ALA A 52 -3.44 9.89 -23.00
C ALA A 52 -2.03 9.46 -22.55
N GLU A 53 -1.15 10.42 -22.28
CA GLU A 53 0.21 10.16 -21.76
C GLU A 53 0.14 9.72 -20.30
N ARG A 54 -0.68 10.38 -19.48
CA ARG A 54 -0.88 9.98 -18.08
C ARG A 54 -1.49 8.59 -17.95
N ALA A 55 -2.29 8.17 -18.91
CA ALA A 55 -2.86 6.82 -18.93
C ALA A 55 -1.82 5.71 -19.05
N ARG A 56 -0.55 6.04 -19.31
CA ARG A 56 0.56 5.10 -19.43
C ARG A 56 1.42 4.99 -18.16
N HIS A 57 0.93 5.51 -17.03
CA HIS A 57 1.64 5.54 -15.75
C HIS A 57 2.91 6.41 -15.78
N GLN A 58 3.40 6.75 -14.58
CA GLN A 58 4.63 7.50 -14.38
C GLN A 58 5.52 6.78 -13.37
N TYR A 59 6.82 6.75 -13.63
CA TYR A 59 7.82 6.23 -12.74
C TYR A 59 8.91 7.27 -12.50
N ILE A 60 9.12 7.61 -11.22
CA ILE A 60 9.98 8.70 -10.78
C ILE A 60 11.05 8.12 -9.86
N VAL A 61 12.31 8.22 -10.27
CA VAL A 61 13.44 7.69 -9.49
C VAL A 61 14.38 8.81 -9.10
N GLY A 62 14.92 8.75 -7.88
CA GLY A 62 15.94 9.69 -7.44
C GLY A 62 16.17 9.67 -5.93
N GLY A 63 17.38 10.03 -5.51
CA GLY A 63 17.79 10.04 -4.12
C GLY A 63 16.97 10.98 -3.23
N THR A 64 17.16 10.88 -1.92
CA THR A 64 16.53 11.76 -0.94
C THR A 64 16.88 13.23 -1.21
N GLY A 65 15.90 14.14 -1.10
CA GLY A 65 16.07 15.56 -1.32
C GLY A 65 16.28 15.95 -2.78
N SER A 66 16.08 15.03 -3.74
CA SER A 66 16.26 15.32 -5.17
C SER A 66 15.12 16.14 -5.81
N GLY A 67 13.91 16.15 -5.20
CA GLY A 67 12.75 16.89 -5.69
C GLY A 67 11.55 16.03 -6.07
N LYS A 68 11.60 14.69 -5.88
CA LYS A 68 10.49 13.77 -6.19
C LYS A 68 9.17 14.16 -5.52
N THR A 69 9.18 14.27 -4.19
CA THR A 69 7.99 14.60 -3.41
C THR A 69 7.44 15.96 -3.79
N THR A 70 8.30 16.93 -4.08
CA THR A 70 7.90 18.26 -4.59
C THR A 70 7.13 18.14 -5.91
N MET A 71 7.63 17.31 -6.84
CA MET A 71 6.96 17.06 -8.12
C MET A 71 5.60 16.37 -7.92
N LEU A 72 5.52 15.36 -7.02
CA LEU A 72 4.25 14.70 -6.69
C LEU A 72 3.25 15.71 -6.12
N GLN A 73 3.66 16.52 -5.16
CA GLN A 73 2.82 17.55 -4.55
C GLN A 73 2.27 18.53 -5.57
N TYR A 74 3.11 18.98 -6.51
CA TYR A 74 2.70 19.91 -7.55
C TYR A 74 1.65 19.29 -8.49
N GLN A 75 1.79 18.02 -8.85
CA GLN A 75 0.81 17.30 -9.67
C GLN A 75 -0.50 17.05 -8.90
N ILE A 76 -0.42 16.64 -7.63
CA ILE A 76 -1.57 16.35 -6.78
C ILE A 76 -2.46 17.58 -6.61
N VAL A 77 -1.86 18.76 -6.37
CA VAL A 77 -2.62 20.00 -6.20
C VAL A 77 -3.41 20.33 -7.47
N GLN A 78 -2.77 20.23 -8.64
CA GLN A 78 -3.44 20.46 -9.94
C GLN A 78 -4.62 19.49 -10.14
N ASP A 79 -4.44 18.20 -9.83
CA ASP A 79 -5.51 17.21 -9.96
C ASP A 79 -6.68 17.49 -9.00
N MET A 80 -6.39 17.90 -7.76
CA MET A 80 -7.44 18.31 -6.81
C MET A 80 -8.22 19.54 -7.29
N GLU A 81 -7.53 20.55 -7.82
CA GLU A 81 -8.12 21.77 -8.35
C GLU A 81 -9.00 21.50 -9.58
N GLN A 82 -8.56 20.62 -10.46
CA GLN A 82 -9.27 20.19 -11.66
C GLN A 82 -10.44 19.23 -11.34
N GLY A 83 -10.62 18.83 -10.08
CA GLY A 83 -11.71 17.95 -9.66
C GLY A 83 -11.48 16.49 -10.00
N LYS A 84 -10.24 16.05 -10.28
CA LYS A 84 -9.92 14.64 -10.59
C LYS A 84 -9.99 13.77 -9.34
N GLY A 85 -10.31 12.50 -9.52
CA GLY A 85 -10.23 11.48 -8.48
C GLY A 85 -8.81 11.01 -8.30
N LEU A 86 -8.36 10.91 -7.04
CA LEU A 86 -7.00 10.46 -6.76
C LEU A 86 -6.86 9.78 -5.40
N ALA A 87 -5.79 9.00 -5.27
CA ALA A 87 -5.32 8.46 -3.99
C ALA A 87 -3.86 8.85 -3.77
N ILE A 88 -3.52 9.18 -2.53
CA ILE A 88 -2.15 9.45 -2.06
C ILE A 88 -1.80 8.40 -1.02
N ILE A 89 -0.67 7.69 -1.21
CA ILE A 89 -0.16 6.72 -0.25
C ILE A 89 1.23 7.14 0.16
N ASP A 90 1.36 7.55 1.42
CA ASP A 90 2.57 8.16 1.95
C ASP A 90 3.07 7.40 3.20
N PRO A 91 4.22 6.70 3.11
CA PRO A 91 4.81 5.97 4.23
C PRO A 91 5.57 6.87 5.22
N HIS A 92 5.80 8.14 4.88
CA HIS A 92 6.43 9.11 5.78
C HIS A 92 5.41 9.97 6.51
N GLY A 93 4.28 10.27 5.87
CA GLY A 93 3.18 11.07 6.40
C GLY A 93 3.29 12.56 6.09
N ASP A 94 4.47 13.08 5.78
CA ASP A 94 4.70 14.51 5.57
C ASP A 94 4.00 15.05 4.32
N MET A 95 4.00 14.27 3.24
CA MET A 95 3.29 14.63 2.01
C MET A 95 1.78 14.61 2.24
N ALA A 96 1.26 13.57 2.89
CA ALA A 96 -0.16 13.45 3.20
C ALA A 96 -0.63 14.62 4.08
N GLU A 97 0.11 14.95 5.14
CA GLU A 97 -0.18 16.09 6.04
C GLU A 97 -0.12 17.44 5.30
N THR A 98 0.81 17.58 4.37
CA THR A 98 0.92 18.78 3.53
C THR A 98 -0.27 18.88 2.59
N MET A 99 -0.62 17.82 1.88
CA MET A 99 -1.70 17.85 0.88
C MET A 99 -3.08 18.13 1.48
N LEU A 100 -3.33 17.79 2.75
CA LEU A 100 -4.54 18.19 3.46
C LEU A 100 -4.74 19.71 3.48
N ARG A 101 -3.67 20.51 3.46
CA ARG A 101 -3.73 21.98 3.46
C ARG A 101 -4.11 22.58 2.11
N TYR A 102 -3.93 21.80 1.04
CA TYR A 102 -4.17 22.24 -0.33
C TYR A 102 -5.48 21.71 -0.93
N VAL A 103 -6.28 21.02 -0.16
CA VAL A 103 -7.60 20.56 -0.61
C VAL A 103 -8.46 21.77 -0.96
N PRO A 104 -8.98 21.87 -2.19
CA PRO A 104 -9.90 22.97 -2.54
C PRO A 104 -11.14 22.95 -1.63
N PRO A 105 -11.61 24.10 -1.11
CA PRO A 105 -12.76 24.14 -0.20
C PRO A 105 -14.00 23.40 -0.72
N LYS A 106 -14.25 23.49 -2.03
CA LYS A 106 -15.36 22.79 -2.70
C LYS A 106 -15.26 21.26 -2.65
N ARG A 107 -14.05 20.71 -2.37
CA ARG A 107 -13.77 19.27 -2.36
C ARG A 107 -13.58 18.68 -0.96
N ILE A 108 -13.72 19.47 0.11
CA ILE A 108 -13.56 18.97 1.48
C ILE A 108 -14.46 17.75 1.74
N LYS A 109 -15.68 17.75 1.17
CA LYS A 109 -16.64 16.65 1.31
C LYS A 109 -16.25 15.38 0.54
N ASP A 110 -15.37 15.50 -0.44
CA ASP A 110 -14.93 14.40 -1.27
C ASP A 110 -13.69 13.69 -0.69
N VAL A 111 -13.10 14.23 0.39
CA VAL A 111 -11.87 13.69 0.95
C VAL A 111 -12.16 12.58 1.94
N VAL A 112 -11.48 11.45 1.72
CA VAL A 112 -11.37 10.34 2.66
C VAL A 112 -9.95 10.34 3.21
N TYR A 113 -9.79 10.70 4.49
CA TYR A 113 -8.48 10.71 5.16
C TYR A 113 -8.31 9.46 5.99
N VAL A 114 -7.36 8.62 5.60
CA VAL A 114 -6.99 7.37 6.31
C VAL A 114 -5.72 7.63 7.10
N ASN A 115 -5.85 7.59 8.42
CA ASN A 115 -4.73 7.69 9.35
C ASN A 115 -4.85 6.59 10.42
N PRO A 116 -4.13 5.47 10.30
CA PRO A 116 -4.19 4.39 11.28
C PRO A 116 -3.68 4.75 12.68
N ASP A 117 -2.94 5.85 12.83
CA ASP A 117 -2.50 6.39 14.11
C ASP A 117 -3.62 7.12 14.88
N ASP A 118 -4.73 7.43 14.22
CA ASP A 118 -5.89 8.07 14.83
C ASP A 118 -6.76 7.05 15.58
N LEU A 119 -6.29 6.67 16.77
CA LEU A 119 -6.87 5.59 17.56
C LEU A 119 -8.24 5.93 18.16
N ASP A 120 -8.58 7.20 18.29
CA ASP A 120 -9.86 7.66 18.85
C ASP A 120 -10.98 7.65 17.80
N TYR A 121 -10.61 7.76 16.53
CA TYR A 121 -11.53 7.78 15.39
C TYR A 121 -11.14 6.72 14.34
N PRO A 122 -11.15 5.42 14.69
CA PRO A 122 -10.74 4.36 13.79
C PRO A 122 -11.73 4.20 12.63
N LEU A 123 -11.16 4.09 11.43
CA LEU A 123 -11.89 3.64 10.25
C LEU A 123 -12.11 2.13 10.30
N GLY A 124 -13.15 1.63 9.64
CA GLY A 124 -13.29 0.21 9.36
C GLY A 124 -12.68 -0.14 8.00
N LEU A 125 -11.84 -1.17 7.97
CA LEU A 125 -11.22 -1.68 6.74
C LEU A 125 -11.18 -3.21 6.77
N ASN A 126 -12.13 -3.87 6.11
CA ASN A 126 -12.16 -5.32 6.01
C ASN A 126 -11.75 -5.80 4.62
N LEU A 127 -10.63 -6.55 4.56
CA LEU A 127 -10.14 -7.16 3.31
C LEU A 127 -11.02 -8.31 2.81
N LEU A 128 -11.75 -8.98 3.72
CA LEU A 128 -12.59 -10.13 3.40
C LEU A 128 -14.05 -9.73 3.13
N GLU A 129 -14.36 -8.43 3.12
CA GLU A 129 -15.72 -7.98 2.89
C GLU A 129 -16.17 -8.27 1.46
N ILE A 130 -17.26 -9.00 1.35
CA ILE A 130 -17.93 -9.29 0.08
C ILE A 130 -18.98 -8.21 -0.18
N PRO A 131 -18.97 -7.56 -1.35
CA PRO A 131 -20.02 -6.61 -1.72
C PRO A 131 -21.42 -7.23 -1.63
N PRO A 132 -22.43 -6.50 -1.17
CA PRO A 132 -23.79 -7.02 -1.06
C PRO A 132 -24.40 -7.34 -2.42
N GLY A 133 -25.38 -8.26 -2.44
CA GLY A 133 -26.15 -8.57 -3.65
C GLY A 133 -25.46 -9.48 -4.67
N LEU A 134 -24.31 -10.07 -4.33
CA LEU A 134 -23.63 -11.04 -5.19
C LEU A 134 -24.12 -12.46 -4.90
N GLU A 135 -24.52 -13.19 -5.94
CA GLU A 135 -24.97 -14.57 -5.86
C GLU A 135 -24.36 -15.44 -6.97
N GLY A 136 -24.45 -16.76 -6.83
CA GLY A 136 -24.03 -17.73 -7.82
C GLY A 136 -22.58 -17.56 -8.28
N THR A 137 -22.35 -17.57 -9.58
CA THR A 137 -21.00 -17.44 -10.19
C THR A 137 -20.35 -16.09 -9.92
N ALA A 138 -21.12 -15.01 -9.73
CA ALA A 138 -20.58 -13.69 -9.42
C ALA A 138 -19.98 -13.68 -8.01
N LEU A 139 -20.64 -14.29 -7.05
CA LEU A 139 -20.12 -14.47 -5.68
C LEU A 139 -18.86 -15.32 -5.65
N LEU A 140 -18.83 -16.43 -6.41
CA LEU A 140 -17.63 -17.30 -6.47
C LEU A 140 -16.42 -16.54 -7.00
N ARG A 141 -16.58 -15.83 -8.13
CA ARG A 141 -15.52 -15.01 -8.71
C ARG A 141 -15.02 -13.91 -7.74
N GLU A 142 -15.93 -13.30 -6.99
CA GLU A 142 -15.57 -12.28 -6.02
C GLU A 142 -14.74 -12.87 -4.87
N LYS A 143 -15.13 -14.06 -4.36
CA LYS A 143 -14.35 -14.79 -3.36
C LYS A 143 -12.94 -15.14 -3.84
N ASP A 144 -12.82 -15.54 -5.11
CA ASP A 144 -11.51 -15.80 -5.71
C ASP A 144 -10.65 -14.53 -5.78
N LEU A 145 -11.21 -13.41 -6.24
CA LEU A 145 -10.51 -12.12 -6.30
C LEU A 145 -10.06 -11.65 -4.90
N ILE A 146 -10.93 -11.76 -3.91
CA ILE A 146 -10.58 -11.43 -2.51
C ILE A 146 -9.48 -12.36 -2.02
N THR A 147 -9.57 -13.66 -2.29
CA THR A 147 -8.55 -14.63 -1.88
C THR A 147 -7.18 -14.29 -2.48
N GLU A 148 -7.11 -14.02 -3.78
CA GLU A 148 -5.88 -13.60 -4.45
C GLU A 148 -5.33 -12.30 -3.86
N SER A 149 -6.19 -11.33 -3.60
CA SER A 149 -5.80 -10.05 -3.01
C SER A 149 -5.18 -10.23 -1.62
N VAL A 150 -5.82 -11.00 -0.74
CA VAL A 150 -5.30 -11.28 0.61
C VAL A 150 -3.98 -12.05 0.55
N VAL A 151 -3.90 -13.08 -0.28
CA VAL A 151 -2.66 -13.85 -0.47
C VAL A 151 -1.53 -12.94 -0.96
N SER A 152 -1.82 -12.02 -1.89
CA SER A 152 -0.84 -11.06 -2.40
C SER A 152 -0.32 -10.10 -1.32
N VAL A 153 -1.22 -9.58 -0.47
CA VAL A 153 -0.84 -8.72 0.68
C VAL A 153 0.16 -9.47 1.58
N PHE A 154 -0.16 -10.70 1.94
CA PHE A 154 0.69 -11.47 2.85
C PHE A 154 1.95 -12.00 2.18
N ARG A 155 1.95 -12.27 0.87
CA ARG A 155 3.18 -12.63 0.14
C ARG A 155 4.24 -11.54 0.24
N LYS A 156 3.88 -10.28 0.19
CA LYS A 156 4.82 -9.17 0.40
C LYS A 156 5.45 -9.21 1.79
N LEU A 157 4.68 -9.61 2.79
CA LEU A 157 5.13 -9.72 4.18
C LEU A 157 5.97 -10.98 4.43
N PHE A 158 5.79 -12.05 3.63
CA PHE A 158 6.60 -13.27 3.68
C PHE A 158 7.80 -13.09 2.75
N SER A 159 8.85 -12.43 3.22
CA SER A 159 10.09 -12.29 2.44
C SER A 159 10.75 -13.64 2.12
N ASP A 160 11.58 -13.64 1.09
CA ASP A 160 12.17 -14.74 0.33
C ASP A 160 12.99 -15.80 1.10
N ASP A 161 13.20 -15.65 2.40
CA ASP A 161 13.99 -16.58 3.23
C ASP A 161 13.22 -17.84 3.66
N ASP A 162 11.93 -17.91 3.39
CA ASP A 162 11.13 -19.07 3.78
C ASP A 162 11.14 -20.14 2.68
N ALA A 163 11.98 -21.14 2.82
CA ALA A 163 12.02 -22.36 2.00
C ALA A 163 10.65 -23.11 1.91
N GLY A 164 9.59 -22.55 2.46
CA GLY A 164 8.22 -23.03 2.46
C GLY A 164 7.22 -22.13 1.73
N GLY A 165 7.63 -21.09 1.00
CA GLY A 165 6.76 -20.04 0.45
C GLY A 165 5.51 -20.55 -0.25
N HIS A 166 5.62 -21.52 -1.16
CA HIS A 166 4.45 -22.11 -1.85
C HIS A 166 3.50 -22.87 -0.91
N ARG A 167 4.04 -23.51 0.13
CA ARG A 167 3.21 -24.26 1.09
C ARG A 167 2.49 -23.30 2.04
N ILE A 168 3.15 -22.24 2.44
CA ILE A 168 2.58 -21.16 3.25
C ILE A 168 1.42 -20.51 2.49
N GLU A 169 1.64 -20.20 1.22
CA GLU A 169 0.61 -19.64 0.35
C GLU A 169 -0.60 -20.57 0.18
N TYR A 170 -0.35 -21.86 -0.02
CA TYR A 170 -1.42 -22.86 -0.12
C TYR A 170 -2.27 -22.95 1.14
N VAL A 171 -1.63 -22.95 2.33
CA VAL A 171 -2.33 -22.95 3.61
C VAL A 171 -3.13 -21.68 3.82
N LEU A 172 -2.54 -20.52 3.51
CA LEU A 172 -3.21 -19.22 3.62
C LEU A 172 -4.41 -19.14 2.69
N ARG A 173 -4.29 -19.59 1.44
CA ARG A 173 -5.39 -19.63 0.47
C ARG A 173 -6.58 -20.42 0.98
N ASN A 174 -6.36 -21.64 1.47
CA ASN A 174 -7.41 -22.47 2.04
C ASN A 174 -8.02 -21.85 3.30
N ALA A 175 -7.23 -21.20 4.14
CA ALA A 175 -7.72 -20.50 5.32
C ALA A 175 -8.59 -19.28 4.97
N VAL A 176 -8.21 -18.49 3.96
CA VAL A 176 -8.99 -17.35 3.47
C VAL A 176 -10.29 -17.82 2.83
N GLN A 177 -10.25 -18.82 1.94
CA GLN A 177 -11.46 -19.37 1.33
C GLN A 177 -12.43 -19.94 2.39
N THR A 178 -11.88 -20.60 3.43
CA THR A 178 -12.69 -21.06 4.57
C THR A 178 -13.28 -19.90 5.35
N ALA A 179 -12.50 -18.84 5.62
CA ALA A 179 -13.00 -17.66 6.31
C ALA A 179 -14.16 -16.99 5.53
N LEU A 180 -14.07 -16.93 4.20
CA LEU A 180 -15.10 -16.37 3.32
C LEU A 180 -16.43 -17.18 3.30
N THR A 181 -16.48 -18.34 3.93
CA THR A 181 -17.74 -19.07 4.18
C THR A 181 -18.46 -18.58 5.44
N GLN A 182 -17.75 -17.87 6.31
CA GLN A 182 -18.32 -17.41 7.57
C GLN A 182 -18.91 -16.00 7.42
N LYS A 183 -19.99 -15.75 8.14
CA LYS A 183 -20.58 -14.42 8.23
C LYS A 183 -19.60 -13.46 8.93
N ASP A 184 -19.53 -12.24 8.44
CA ASP A 184 -18.73 -11.16 9.04
C ASP A 184 -17.24 -11.52 9.24
N ALA A 185 -16.70 -12.32 8.31
CA ALA A 185 -15.31 -12.74 8.33
C ALA A 185 -14.35 -11.56 8.21
N THR A 186 -13.27 -11.60 8.98
CA THR A 186 -12.17 -10.65 8.95
C THR A 186 -10.82 -11.39 8.88
N LEU A 187 -9.71 -10.68 8.81
CA LEU A 187 -8.37 -11.29 8.92
C LEU A 187 -8.17 -12.01 10.27
N PHE A 188 -8.87 -11.60 11.32
CA PHE A 188 -8.87 -12.30 12.61
C PHE A 188 -9.55 -13.68 12.51
N THR A 189 -10.53 -13.84 11.63
CA THR A 189 -11.13 -15.15 11.32
C THR A 189 -10.08 -16.09 10.71
N VAL A 190 -9.27 -15.59 9.75
CA VAL A 190 -8.17 -16.37 9.16
C VAL A 190 -7.14 -16.76 10.22
N PHE A 191 -6.75 -15.80 11.07
CA PHE A 191 -5.83 -16.06 12.17
C PHE A 191 -6.35 -17.13 13.13
N ASN A 192 -7.63 -17.06 13.52
CA ASN A 192 -8.27 -18.04 14.40
C ASN A 192 -8.38 -19.42 13.76
N LEU A 193 -8.66 -19.53 12.47
CA LEU A 193 -8.65 -20.81 11.75
C LEU A 193 -7.28 -21.50 11.80
N LEU A 194 -6.21 -20.75 11.77
CA LEU A 194 -4.84 -21.29 11.81
C LEU A 194 -4.40 -21.67 13.24
N ASN A 195 -4.82 -20.91 14.26
CA ASN A 195 -4.25 -21.01 15.61
C ASN A 195 -5.20 -21.63 16.65
N ASN A 196 -6.54 -21.48 16.47
CA ASN A 196 -7.51 -21.99 17.44
C ASN A 196 -8.16 -23.28 16.95
N THR A 197 -7.76 -24.41 17.55
CA THR A 197 -8.26 -25.74 17.16
C THR A 197 -9.76 -25.89 17.42
N GLN A 198 -10.29 -25.32 18.49
CA GLN A 198 -11.73 -25.42 18.80
C GLN A 198 -12.57 -24.60 17.82
N TYR A 199 -12.12 -23.36 17.52
CA TYR A 199 -12.74 -22.51 16.51
C TYR A 199 -12.74 -23.21 15.14
N ARG A 200 -11.59 -23.69 14.70
CA ARG A 200 -11.43 -24.40 13.43
C ARG A 200 -12.34 -25.62 13.31
N ARG A 201 -12.42 -26.47 14.36
CA ARG A 201 -13.32 -27.64 14.37
C ARG A 201 -14.79 -27.26 14.23
N ARG A 202 -15.22 -26.16 14.84
CA ARG A 202 -16.62 -25.66 14.69
C ARG A 202 -16.89 -25.25 13.25
N VAL A 203 -15.99 -24.49 12.64
CA VAL A 203 -16.14 -24.01 11.26
C VAL A 203 -16.13 -25.17 10.26
N ILE A 204 -15.24 -26.15 10.40
CA ILE A 204 -15.16 -27.31 9.49
C ILE A 204 -16.49 -28.07 9.44
N LYS A 205 -17.20 -28.20 10.55
CA LYS A 205 -18.51 -28.89 10.61
C LYS A 205 -19.59 -28.20 9.77
N THR A 206 -19.44 -26.93 9.45
CA THR A 206 -20.39 -26.13 8.67
C THR A 206 -19.99 -25.95 7.21
N LEU A 207 -18.82 -26.51 6.80
CA LEU A 207 -18.33 -26.38 5.44
C LEU A 207 -19.11 -27.29 4.48
N GLY A 208 -19.63 -26.68 3.40
CA GLY A 208 -20.23 -27.42 2.28
C GLY A 208 -19.24 -27.83 1.19
N ASP A 209 -18.07 -27.19 1.13
CA ASP A 209 -17.05 -27.47 0.12
C ASP A 209 -16.18 -28.66 0.53
N LYS A 210 -16.27 -29.76 -0.24
CA LYS A 210 -15.53 -31.00 0.01
C LYS A 210 -14.02 -30.84 -0.06
N ASN A 211 -13.49 -29.94 -0.90
CA ASN A 211 -12.06 -29.71 -1.02
C ASN A 211 -11.51 -29.02 0.23
N LEU A 212 -12.23 -28.02 0.73
CA LEU A 212 -11.85 -27.35 1.98
C LEU A 212 -11.94 -28.31 3.17
N VAL A 213 -12.98 -29.15 3.24
CA VAL A 213 -13.08 -30.20 4.27
C VAL A 213 -11.89 -31.15 4.17
N SER A 214 -11.58 -31.65 2.97
CA SER A 214 -10.42 -32.56 2.73
C SER A 214 -9.11 -31.92 3.15
N PHE A 215 -8.88 -30.66 2.79
CA PHE A 215 -7.68 -29.92 3.23
C PHE A 215 -7.55 -29.90 4.76
N TRP A 216 -8.63 -29.51 5.47
CA TRP A 216 -8.58 -29.39 6.92
C TRP A 216 -8.49 -30.72 7.66
N GLU A 217 -9.13 -31.78 7.17
CA GLU A 217 -9.19 -33.08 7.84
C GLU A 217 -8.03 -34.01 7.43
N GLN A 218 -7.68 -34.04 6.13
CA GLN A 218 -6.70 -35.00 5.62
C GLN A 218 -5.29 -34.42 5.57
N GLU A 219 -5.13 -33.19 5.09
CA GLU A 219 -3.81 -32.61 4.91
C GLU A 219 -3.35 -31.88 6.18
N PHE A 220 -4.09 -30.87 6.59
CA PHE A 220 -3.77 -30.08 7.80
C PHE A 220 -4.04 -30.87 9.07
N GLY A 221 -5.13 -31.62 9.12
CA GLY A 221 -5.58 -32.38 10.31
C GLY A 221 -4.62 -33.52 10.67
N LYS A 222 -4.18 -34.31 9.68
CA LYS A 222 -3.26 -35.44 9.88
C LYS A 222 -1.79 -35.02 10.07
N ALA A 223 -1.44 -33.77 9.76
CA ALA A 223 -0.10 -33.27 10.02
C ALA A 223 0.20 -33.36 11.53
N GLY A 224 1.37 -33.89 11.90
CA GLY A 224 1.85 -33.91 13.27
C GLY A 224 1.99 -32.50 13.85
N GLY A 225 1.99 -32.38 15.18
CA GLY A 225 2.04 -31.07 15.86
C GLY A 225 3.19 -30.18 15.38
N MET A 226 4.40 -30.75 15.26
CA MET A 226 5.57 -30.02 14.76
C MET A 226 5.41 -29.59 13.29
N GLN A 227 4.77 -30.40 12.47
CA GLN A 227 4.52 -30.08 11.06
C GLN A 227 3.46 -28.97 10.92
N LYS A 228 2.40 -28.97 11.76
CA LYS A 228 1.42 -27.89 11.82
C LYS A 228 2.09 -26.57 12.18
N VAL A 229 2.96 -26.57 13.20
CA VAL A 229 3.74 -25.41 13.58
C VAL A 229 4.58 -24.92 12.39
N LYS A 230 5.31 -25.80 11.71
CA LYS A 230 6.08 -25.40 10.50
C LYS A 230 5.20 -24.82 9.39
N MET A 231 3.97 -25.30 9.23
CA MET A 231 3.02 -24.81 8.21
C MET A 231 2.42 -23.45 8.55
N THR A 232 2.30 -23.12 9.82
CA THR A 232 1.58 -21.91 10.28
C THR A 232 2.50 -20.87 10.93
N ALA A 233 3.65 -21.24 11.45
CA ALA A 233 4.50 -20.33 12.25
C ALA A 233 4.87 -19.05 11.48
N GLY A 234 5.29 -19.18 10.22
CA GLY A 234 5.60 -18.00 9.38
C GLY A 234 4.40 -17.10 9.19
N ILE A 235 3.22 -17.70 8.90
CA ILE A 235 1.96 -16.96 8.71
C ILE A 235 1.56 -16.27 10.01
N THR A 236 1.49 -17.03 11.09
CA THR A 236 0.94 -16.53 12.37
C THR A 236 1.83 -15.51 13.04
N ALA A 237 3.15 -15.65 12.93
CA ALA A 237 4.08 -14.67 13.48
C ALA A 237 3.95 -13.31 12.77
N LYS A 238 3.90 -13.30 11.44
CA LYS A 238 3.82 -12.05 10.66
C LYS A 238 2.42 -11.44 10.68
N ILE A 239 1.39 -12.26 10.47
CA ILE A 239 0.00 -11.80 10.59
C ILE A 239 -0.28 -11.32 12.03
N GLY A 240 0.22 -12.05 13.04
CA GLY A 240 0.01 -11.69 14.43
C GLY A 240 0.65 -10.35 14.80
N ARG A 241 1.89 -10.08 14.35
CA ARG A 241 2.52 -8.77 14.58
C ARG A 241 1.68 -7.64 14.06
N PHE A 242 1.16 -7.77 12.84
CA PHE A 242 0.30 -6.77 12.22
C PHE A 242 -1.03 -6.64 12.94
N LEU A 243 -1.78 -7.74 13.07
CA LEU A 243 -3.15 -7.73 13.62
C LEU A 243 -3.24 -7.29 15.08
N PHE A 244 -2.21 -7.58 15.88
CA PHE A 244 -2.24 -7.25 17.31
C PHE A 244 -1.71 -5.86 17.65
N SER A 245 -1.26 -5.08 16.65
CA SER A 245 -1.04 -3.66 16.87
C SER A 245 -2.35 -2.96 17.22
N ALA A 246 -2.28 -1.91 18.04
CA ALA A 246 -3.48 -1.18 18.48
C ALA A 246 -4.28 -0.63 17.29
N SER A 247 -3.58 -0.09 16.28
CA SER A 247 -4.19 0.45 15.07
C SER A 247 -4.87 -0.64 14.23
N ALA A 248 -4.15 -1.73 13.95
CA ALA A 248 -4.68 -2.79 13.11
C ALA A 248 -5.88 -3.50 13.76
N LYS A 249 -5.81 -3.76 15.06
CA LYS A 249 -6.94 -4.35 15.79
C LYS A 249 -8.21 -3.51 15.63
N ARG A 250 -8.13 -2.21 15.88
CA ARG A 250 -9.28 -1.30 15.79
C ARG A 250 -9.84 -1.15 14.38
N ILE A 251 -9.00 -1.21 13.38
CA ILE A 251 -9.36 -0.97 11.98
C ILE A 251 -9.82 -2.26 11.29
N LEU A 252 -9.06 -3.36 11.46
CA LEU A 252 -9.24 -4.59 10.68
C LEU A 252 -10.14 -5.63 11.38
N GLU A 253 -10.45 -5.48 12.68
CA GLU A 253 -11.39 -6.33 13.38
C GLU A 253 -12.85 -5.99 13.02
N GLN A 254 -13.10 -4.80 12.49
CA GLN A 254 -14.43 -4.38 12.08
C GLN A 254 -14.93 -5.24 10.90
N PRO A 255 -16.10 -5.90 11.01
CA PRO A 255 -16.58 -6.81 9.96
C PRO A 255 -17.03 -6.07 8.69
N LYS A 256 -17.35 -4.78 8.80
CA LYS A 256 -17.72 -3.93 7.67
C LYS A 256 -16.81 -2.73 7.58
N SER A 257 -16.34 -2.48 6.36
CA SER A 257 -15.59 -1.27 6.05
C SER A 257 -16.50 -0.04 6.19
N THR A 258 -15.94 1.05 6.69
CA THR A 258 -16.62 2.36 6.74
C THR A 258 -16.33 3.19 5.51
N ILE A 259 -15.33 2.78 4.71
CA ILE A 259 -14.95 3.39 3.44
C ILE A 259 -15.23 2.43 2.29
N ASP A 260 -15.80 2.96 1.22
CA ASP A 260 -16.12 2.21 0.00
C ASP A 260 -15.14 2.61 -1.11
N PHE A 261 -14.25 1.69 -1.48
CA PHE A 261 -13.23 1.91 -2.50
C PHE A 261 -13.83 1.95 -3.91
N ASP A 262 -14.94 1.27 -4.17
CA ASP A 262 -15.66 1.36 -5.44
C ASP A 262 -16.24 2.77 -5.61
N ASP A 263 -16.84 3.32 -4.57
CA ASP A 263 -17.34 4.69 -4.58
C ASP A 263 -16.19 5.72 -4.70
N ILE A 264 -15.09 5.54 -3.97
CA ILE A 264 -13.92 6.42 -4.05
C ILE A 264 -13.44 6.56 -5.49
N ILE A 265 -13.25 5.43 -6.18
CA ILE A 265 -12.75 5.42 -7.55
C ILE A 265 -13.80 5.95 -8.54
N ASN A 266 -15.06 5.51 -8.42
CA ASN A 266 -16.11 5.81 -9.39
C ASN A 266 -16.65 7.24 -9.27
N SER A 267 -16.80 7.76 -8.05
CA SER A 267 -17.22 9.15 -7.81
C SER A 267 -16.07 10.14 -7.95
N GLY A 268 -14.82 9.66 -8.05
CA GLY A 268 -13.63 10.51 -8.17
C GLY A 268 -13.34 11.30 -6.90
N LYS A 269 -13.42 10.64 -5.76
CA LYS A 269 -13.04 11.20 -4.46
C LYS A 269 -11.53 11.37 -4.34
N VAL A 270 -11.09 12.02 -3.28
CA VAL A 270 -9.69 12.18 -2.90
C VAL A 270 -9.41 11.31 -1.69
N LEU A 271 -8.63 10.26 -1.87
CA LEU A 271 -8.19 9.39 -0.78
C LEU A 271 -6.79 9.81 -0.34
N ILE A 272 -6.61 10.22 0.90
CA ILE A 272 -5.31 10.58 1.47
C ILE A 272 -4.97 9.59 2.58
N CYS A 273 -3.91 8.79 2.38
CA CYS A 273 -3.48 7.75 3.31
C CYS A 273 -2.14 8.14 3.93
N ASN A 274 -2.17 8.49 5.21
CA ASN A 274 -1.00 8.71 6.04
C ASN A 274 -0.64 7.41 6.76
N VAL A 275 0.23 6.60 6.15
CA VAL A 275 0.69 5.34 6.73
C VAL A 275 2.12 5.50 7.26
N SER A 276 2.33 6.51 8.09
CA SER A 276 3.63 6.92 8.59
C SER A 276 4.34 5.82 9.39
N LYS A 277 5.49 5.35 8.88
CA LYS A 277 6.36 4.39 9.55
C LYS A 277 6.88 4.91 10.89
N GLY A 278 7.12 6.22 10.99
CA GLY A 278 7.59 6.84 12.23
C GLY A 278 6.58 6.79 13.38
N ARG A 279 5.28 6.73 13.07
CA ARG A 279 4.19 6.66 14.05
C ARG A 279 3.69 5.24 14.30
N LEU A 280 3.57 4.45 13.25
CA LEU A 280 2.97 3.11 13.30
C LEU A 280 3.99 1.99 13.53
N GLY A 281 5.27 2.26 13.25
CA GLY A 281 6.29 1.23 13.08
C GLY A 281 6.19 0.55 11.71
N GLU A 282 7.29 -0.03 11.24
CA GLU A 282 7.38 -0.64 9.90
C GLU A 282 6.44 -1.84 9.74
N ASP A 283 6.39 -2.72 10.76
CA ASP A 283 5.55 -3.94 10.79
C ASP A 283 4.04 -3.64 10.70
N THR A 284 3.62 -2.39 10.90
CA THR A 284 2.22 -1.97 10.82
C THR A 284 1.97 -1.09 9.60
N ALA A 285 2.86 -0.15 9.29
CA ALA A 285 2.71 0.82 8.22
C ALA A 285 2.70 0.17 6.84
N GLU A 286 3.67 -0.72 6.56
CA GLU A 286 3.78 -1.41 5.27
C GLU A 286 2.55 -2.29 4.97
N PRO A 287 2.07 -3.15 5.88
CA PRO A 287 0.84 -3.92 5.67
C PRO A 287 -0.41 -3.06 5.44
N PHE A 288 -0.54 -1.91 6.11
CA PHE A 288 -1.66 -1.00 5.83
C PHE A 288 -1.60 -0.44 4.41
N GLY A 289 -0.44 0.05 3.97
CA GLY A 289 -0.26 0.58 2.63
C GLY A 289 -0.55 -0.48 1.56
N VAL A 290 -0.03 -1.70 1.71
CA VAL A 290 -0.32 -2.83 0.81
C VAL A 290 -1.81 -3.19 0.83
N THR A 291 -2.46 -3.17 2.00
CA THR A 291 -3.91 -3.44 2.15
C THR A 291 -4.74 -2.40 1.38
N ILE A 292 -4.42 -1.12 1.51
CA ILE A 292 -5.11 -0.03 0.80
C ILE A 292 -4.94 -0.19 -0.71
N LEU A 293 -3.72 -0.45 -1.18
CA LEU A 293 -3.46 -0.70 -2.61
C LEU A 293 -4.21 -1.92 -3.12
N ALA A 294 -4.29 -3.00 -2.33
CA ALA A 294 -5.06 -4.19 -2.68
C ALA A 294 -6.56 -3.91 -2.80
N LYS A 295 -7.13 -3.08 -1.93
CA LYS A 295 -8.53 -2.64 -2.03
C LYS A 295 -8.76 -1.75 -3.26
N LEU A 296 -7.85 -0.83 -3.58
CA LEU A 296 -7.90 -0.03 -4.81
C LEU A 296 -7.79 -0.92 -6.05
N GLN A 297 -6.95 -1.95 -6.02
CA GLN A 297 -6.86 -2.94 -7.10
C GLN A 297 -8.16 -3.70 -7.30
N LEU A 298 -8.77 -4.22 -6.23
CA LEU A 298 -10.06 -4.91 -6.29
C LEU A 298 -11.14 -4.00 -6.90
N ALA A 299 -11.24 -2.76 -6.43
CA ALA A 299 -12.19 -1.77 -6.96
C ALA A 299 -11.92 -1.47 -8.45
N SER A 300 -10.65 -1.38 -8.86
CA SER A 300 -10.27 -1.25 -10.26
C SER A 300 -10.74 -2.43 -11.11
N LEU A 301 -10.49 -3.67 -10.66
CA LEU A 301 -10.88 -4.89 -11.39
C LEU A 301 -12.41 -5.01 -11.53
N ARG A 302 -13.18 -4.57 -10.52
CA ARG A 302 -14.64 -4.56 -10.58
C ARG A 302 -15.18 -3.66 -11.69
N ARG A 303 -14.43 -2.63 -12.12
CA ARG A 303 -14.75 -1.79 -13.28
C ARG A 303 -14.77 -2.56 -14.62
N ALA A 304 -14.26 -3.79 -14.67
CA ALA A 304 -14.41 -4.65 -15.84
C ALA A 304 -15.89 -4.84 -16.23
N ARG A 305 -16.81 -4.74 -15.26
CA ARG A 305 -18.27 -4.84 -15.46
C ARG A 305 -18.91 -3.51 -15.88
N MET A 306 -18.14 -2.42 -15.92
CA MET A 306 -18.62 -1.08 -16.27
C MET A 306 -18.20 -0.73 -17.70
N PRO A 307 -19.07 -0.11 -18.51
CA PRO A 307 -18.70 0.40 -19.83
C PRO A 307 -17.49 1.35 -19.75
N GLN A 308 -16.57 1.24 -20.70
CA GLN A 308 -15.32 2.00 -20.69
C GLN A 308 -15.57 3.52 -20.61
N VAL A 309 -16.57 4.03 -21.31
CA VAL A 309 -16.93 5.46 -21.34
C VAL A 309 -17.40 6.02 -19.99
N GLN A 310 -17.80 5.14 -19.06
CA GLN A 310 -18.23 5.53 -17.72
C GLN A 310 -17.10 5.43 -16.71
N ARG A 311 -15.94 4.87 -17.08
CA ARG A 311 -14.79 4.72 -16.20
C ARG A 311 -14.07 6.04 -16.06
N ARG A 312 -14.40 6.79 -15.03
CA ARG A 312 -13.73 8.05 -14.70
C ARG A 312 -12.25 7.82 -14.44
N PRO A 313 -11.31 8.61 -15.01
CA PRO A 313 -9.90 8.54 -14.68
C PRO A 313 -9.65 8.70 -13.16
N PHE A 314 -8.79 7.85 -12.62
CA PHE A 314 -8.41 7.87 -11.22
C PHE A 314 -6.89 7.70 -11.09
N TYR A 315 -6.24 8.59 -10.35
CA TYR A 315 -4.79 8.66 -10.26
C TYR A 315 -4.31 8.20 -8.88
N ILE A 316 -3.37 7.26 -8.82
CA ILE A 316 -2.80 6.76 -7.57
C ILE A 316 -1.36 7.23 -7.47
N TYR A 317 -1.10 8.11 -6.53
CA TYR A 317 0.21 8.63 -6.18
C TYR A 317 0.80 7.81 -5.03
N VAL A 318 1.94 7.17 -5.27
CA VAL A 318 2.62 6.35 -4.28
C VAL A 318 4.04 6.87 -4.11
N ASP A 319 4.33 7.45 -2.95
CA ASP A 319 5.71 7.79 -2.57
C ASP A 319 6.39 6.56 -1.96
N GLU A 320 7.70 6.45 -2.13
CA GLU A 320 8.50 5.30 -1.70
C GLU A 320 7.85 3.95 -2.08
N PHE A 321 7.51 3.82 -3.36
CA PHE A 321 6.75 2.70 -3.93
C PHE A 321 7.33 1.32 -3.59
N GLN A 322 8.65 1.19 -3.44
CA GLN A 322 9.32 -0.05 -3.06
C GLN A 322 8.78 -0.66 -1.76
N ASN A 323 8.23 0.16 -0.86
CA ASN A 323 7.64 -0.33 0.39
C ASN A 323 6.35 -1.13 0.14
N PHE A 324 5.63 -0.84 -0.94
CA PHE A 324 4.29 -1.36 -1.20
C PHE A 324 4.21 -2.27 -2.43
N ALA A 325 5.26 -2.32 -3.25
CA ALA A 325 5.29 -3.11 -4.47
C ALA A 325 5.11 -4.61 -4.16
N THR A 326 4.01 -5.18 -4.65
CA THR A 326 3.77 -6.63 -4.70
C THR A 326 3.82 -7.09 -6.14
N THR A 327 4.16 -8.35 -6.38
CA THR A 327 4.14 -8.92 -7.74
C THR A 327 2.77 -8.76 -8.40
N SER A 328 1.69 -9.00 -7.68
CA SER A 328 0.32 -8.81 -8.18
C SER A 328 0.02 -7.36 -8.52
N PHE A 329 0.50 -6.43 -7.72
CA PHE A 329 0.31 -5.00 -7.97
C PHE A 329 1.08 -4.53 -9.21
N VAL A 330 2.31 -5.02 -9.37
CA VAL A 330 3.12 -4.72 -10.56
C VAL A 330 2.50 -5.32 -11.82
N GLN A 331 1.94 -6.52 -11.74
CA GLN A 331 1.15 -7.11 -12.83
C GLN A 331 -0.10 -6.26 -13.17
N MET A 332 -0.73 -5.64 -12.14
CA MET A 332 -1.86 -4.73 -12.37
C MET A 332 -1.48 -3.53 -13.25
N LEU A 333 -0.23 -3.06 -13.26
CA LEU A 333 0.18 -1.95 -14.13
C LEU A 333 -0.14 -2.21 -15.59
N SER A 334 -0.01 -3.45 -16.07
CA SER A 334 -0.33 -3.82 -17.44
C SER A 334 -1.84 -3.76 -17.74
N GLU A 335 -2.71 -3.89 -16.73
CA GLU A 335 -4.15 -4.03 -16.92
C GLU A 335 -4.95 -2.80 -16.45
N SER A 336 -4.46 -2.08 -15.42
CA SER A 336 -5.21 -0.99 -14.76
C SER A 336 -5.59 0.14 -15.69
N ARG A 337 -4.79 0.37 -16.74
CA ARG A 337 -5.11 1.31 -17.83
C ARG A 337 -6.49 1.04 -18.45
N LYS A 338 -6.85 -0.21 -18.67
CA LYS A 338 -8.15 -0.61 -19.23
C LYS A 338 -9.30 -0.20 -18.32
N TYR A 339 -9.02 -0.11 -17.01
CA TYR A 339 -10.01 0.23 -15.99
C TYR A 339 -10.00 1.71 -15.60
N GLY A 340 -9.21 2.54 -16.29
CA GLY A 340 -9.13 3.98 -16.03
C GLY A 340 -8.42 4.31 -14.70
N VAL A 341 -7.50 3.46 -14.24
CA VAL A 341 -6.68 3.69 -13.04
C VAL A 341 -5.22 3.83 -13.45
N PHE A 342 -4.60 4.94 -13.07
CA PHE A 342 -3.28 5.34 -13.50
C PHE A 342 -2.37 5.56 -12.30
N MET A 343 -1.13 5.09 -12.40
CA MET A 343 -0.17 5.08 -11.31
C MET A 343 0.90 6.14 -11.52
N ILE A 344 1.20 6.89 -10.47
CA ILE A 344 2.36 7.78 -10.36
C ILE A 344 3.20 7.26 -9.19
N MET A 345 4.30 6.59 -9.51
CA MET A 345 5.13 5.86 -8.55
C MET A 345 6.46 6.58 -8.40
N ALA A 346 6.83 6.92 -7.17
CA ALA A 346 8.13 7.48 -6.85
C ALA A 346 8.91 6.52 -5.94
N GLU A 347 10.19 6.32 -6.22
CA GLU A 347 11.10 5.56 -5.36
C GLU A 347 12.49 6.17 -5.28
N GLN A 348 13.19 5.82 -4.22
CA GLN A 348 14.50 6.37 -3.96
C GLN A 348 15.59 5.72 -4.81
N SER A 349 15.51 4.42 -5.02
CA SER A 349 16.48 3.62 -5.76
C SER A 349 15.84 2.33 -6.26
N THR A 350 16.13 1.98 -7.52
CA THR A 350 15.69 0.70 -8.10
C THR A 350 16.37 -0.50 -7.43
N ALA A 351 17.51 -0.28 -6.75
CA ALA A 351 18.20 -1.31 -6.00
C ALA A 351 17.48 -1.71 -4.70
N GLN A 352 16.55 -0.87 -4.20
CA GLN A 352 15.73 -1.18 -3.02
C GLN A 352 14.59 -2.14 -3.33
N GLN A 353 14.25 -2.36 -4.60
CA GLN A 353 13.32 -3.41 -4.98
C GLN A 353 13.93 -4.78 -4.71
N ARG A 354 13.28 -5.58 -3.88
CA ARG A 354 13.73 -6.94 -3.52
C ARG A 354 13.86 -7.84 -4.74
N ASP A 355 12.91 -7.71 -5.68
CA ASP A 355 12.88 -8.46 -6.92
C ASP A 355 13.22 -7.55 -8.12
N GLN A 356 14.33 -7.83 -8.78
CA GLN A 356 14.78 -7.09 -9.95
C GLN A 356 13.85 -7.28 -11.17
N GLN A 357 13.08 -8.36 -11.23
CA GLN A 357 12.06 -8.55 -12.26
C GLN A 357 10.95 -7.52 -12.12
N THR A 358 10.61 -7.12 -10.89
CA THR A 358 9.65 -6.04 -10.61
C THR A 358 10.04 -4.75 -11.30
N VAL A 359 11.31 -4.34 -11.22
CA VAL A 359 11.79 -3.11 -11.90
C VAL A 359 11.64 -3.24 -13.42
N ASN A 360 12.01 -4.38 -13.99
CA ASN A 360 11.89 -4.61 -15.44
C ASN A 360 10.43 -4.54 -15.90
N ILE A 361 9.50 -5.11 -15.12
CA ILE A 361 8.06 -5.05 -15.44
C ILE A 361 7.55 -3.61 -15.34
N ILE A 362 7.96 -2.84 -14.32
CA ILE A 362 7.61 -1.42 -14.20
C ILE A 362 8.08 -0.67 -15.44
N LEU A 363 9.37 -0.75 -15.78
CA LEU A 363 9.95 -0.05 -16.91
C LEU A 363 9.31 -0.42 -18.26
N ALA A 364 8.85 -1.68 -18.41
CA ALA A 364 8.16 -2.13 -19.61
C ALA A 364 6.71 -1.61 -19.73
N ASN A 365 6.08 -1.19 -18.62
CA ASN A 365 4.66 -0.81 -18.60
C ASN A 365 4.43 0.69 -18.40
N VAL A 366 5.45 1.45 -17.99
CA VAL A 366 5.32 2.89 -17.79
C VAL A 366 5.63 3.67 -19.07
N GLY A 367 4.87 4.72 -19.31
CA GLY A 367 5.08 5.60 -20.45
C GLY A 367 5.98 6.79 -20.13
N THR A 368 5.97 7.28 -18.92
CA THR A 368 6.79 8.42 -18.50
C THR A 368 7.77 7.99 -17.44
N ILE A 369 9.06 8.21 -17.71
CA ILE A 369 10.16 7.92 -16.77
C ILE A 369 10.87 9.21 -16.45
N ILE A 370 10.97 9.53 -15.17
CA ILE A 370 11.62 10.74 -14.66
C ILE A 370 12.75 10.32 -13.74
N CYS A 371 13.95 10.79 -14.05
CA CYS A 371 15.16 10.47 -13.34
C CYS A 371 15.77 11.71 -12.72
N PHE A 372 15.69 11.84 -11.41
CA PHE A 372 16.44 12.79 -10.62
C PHE A 372 17.84 12.24 -10.30
N ARG A 373 18.65 13.01 -9.59
CA ARG A 373 19.94 12.55 -9.11
C ARG A 373 19.81 11.25 -8.33
N THR A 374 20.55 10.22 -8.74
CA THR A 374 20.70 8.95 -8.02
C THR A 374 22.05 8.88 -7.34
N GLY A 375 22.08 8.29 -6.14
CA GLY A 375 23.35 8.05 -5.42
C GLY A 375 23.94 6.66 -5.67
N SER A 376 23.20 5.79 -6.39
CA SER A 376 23.62 4.41 -6.66
C SER A 376 24.20 4.27 -8.07
N PRO A 377 25.44 3.76 -8.21
CA PRO A 377 26.01 3.45 -9.53
C PRO A 377 25.18 2.43 -10.33
N GLN A 378 24.50 1.52 -9.63
CA GLN A 378 23.65 0.52 -10.26
C GLN A 378 22.39 1.16 -10.86
N ASP A 379 21.80 2.14 -10.16
CA ASP A 379 20.67 2.91 -10.67
C ASP A 379 21.09 3.70 -11.91
N GLU A 380 22.22 4.39 -11.84
CA GLU A 380 22.70 5.16 -12.98
C GLU A 380 22.92 4.26 -14.20
N GLN A 381 23.58 3.11 -14.04
CA GLN A 381 23.81 2.17 -15.14
C GLN A 381 22.50 1.70 -15.78
N ARG A 382 21.48 1.41 -14.97
CA ARG A 382 20.19 0.94 -15.46
C ARG A 382 19.39 2.03 -16.15
N LEU A 383 19.30 3.19 -15.52
CA LEU A 383 18.51 4.31 -16.03
C LEU A 383 19.17 4.97 -17.24
N LEU A 384 20.51 5.06 -17.26
CA LEU A 384 21.25 5.61 -18.39
C LEU A 384 20.93 4.88 -19.70
N ALA A 385 20.67 3.57 -19.65
CA ALA A 385 20.29 2.80 -20.83
C ALA A 385 19.02 3.33 -21.52
N LEU A 386 18.10 3.96 -20.76
CA LEU A 386 16.86 4.54 -21.27
C LEU A 386 17.07 5.92 -21.93
N PHE A 387 18.17 6.59 -21.61
CA PHE A 387 18.45 7.95 -22.04
C PHE A 387 19.54 8.05 -23.12
N ARG A 388 20.23 6.94 -23.44
CA ARG A 388 21.22 6.91 -24.51
C ARG A 388 20.58 7.10 -25.88
N PRO A 389 21.29 7.77 -26.84
CA PRO A 389 22.65 8.35 -26.75
C PRO A 389 22.70 9.78 -26.21
N PHE A 390 21.62 10.34 -25.68
CA PHE A 390 21.47 11.76 -25.34
C PHE A 390 22.18 12.16 -24.04
N ILE A 391 22.37 11.22 -23.11
CA ILE A 391 22.98 11.43 -21.79
C ILE A 391 24.15 10.49 -21.62
N GLU A 392 25.25 11.00 -21.05
CA GLU A 392 26.47 10.26 -20.78
C GLU A 392 26.55 9.77 -19.32
N ALA A 393 27.43 8.81 -19.07
CA ALA A 393 27.68 8.30 -17.74
C ALA A 393 28.20 9.40 -16.80
N GLY A 394 27.67 9.48 -15.59
CA GLY A 394 27.99 10.49 -14.61
C GLY A 394 27.13 11.75 -14.67
N GLU A 395 26.30 11.94 -15.70
CA GLU A 395 25.40 13.10 -15.78
C GLU A 395 24.21 12.99 -14.82
N ILE A 396 23.66 11.80 -14.64
CA ILE A 396 22.53 11.58 -13.72
C ILE A 396 22.98 11.79 -12.28
N SER A 397 24.11 11.23 -11.87
CA SER A 397 24.64 11.34 -10.51
C SER A 397 25.04 12.77 -10.11
N ARG A 398 25.26 13.63 -11.08
CA ARG A 398 25.63 15.04 -10.89
C ARG A 398 24.49 16.03 -11.00
N LEU A 399 23.24 15.56 -11.24
CA LEU A 399 22.07 16.45 -11.28
C LEU A 399 21.92 17.19 -9.95
N PRO A 400 21.63 18.50 -9.95
CA PRO A 400 21.27 19.22 -8.74
C PRO A 400 19.92 18.76 -8.20
N ALA A 401 19.63 19.13 -6.96
CA ALA A 401 18.29 19.05 -6.43
C ALA A 401 17.28 19.77 -7.35
N HIS A 402 16.10 19.21 -7.46
CA HIS A 402 15.00 19.71 -8.28
C HIS A 402 15.19 19.66 -9.80
N GLN A 403 16.31 19.11 -10.29
CA GLN A 403 16.51 18.89 -11.73
C GLN A 403 16.45 17.41 -12.07
N TYR A 404 15.92 17.12 -13.26
CA TYR A 404 15.70 15.76 -13.72
C TYR A 404 15.90 15.63 -15.24
N TYR A 405 16.11 14.40 -15.67
CA TYR A 405 15.90 13.99 -17.06
C TYR A 405 14.60 13.20 -17.17
N ALA A 406 13.89 13.37 -18.28
CA ALA A 406 12.64 12.66 -18.52
C ALA A 406 12.55 12.09 -19.92
N CYS A 407 12.02 10.84 -20.00
CA CYS A 407 11.51 10.26 -21.22
C CYS A 407 9.97 10.30 -21.14
N LEU A 408 9.36 11.04 -22.04
CA LEU A 408 7.91 11.12 -22.17
C LEU A 408 7.53 10.21 -23.34
N ALA A 409 6.97 9.03 -23.04
CA ALA A 409 6.43 8.20 -24.11
C ALA A 409 5.03 8.69 -24.51
N ALA A 410 5.03 9.69 -25.32
CA ALA A 410 3.87 10.06 -26.12
C ALA A 410 3.49 8.93 -27.09
N VAL A 411 2.48 9.17 -27.92
CA VAL A 411 2.09 8.26 -29.01
C VAL A 411 3.29 7.93 -29.93
N HIS A 412 4.25 8.84 -30.00
CA HIS A 412 5.52 8.65 -30.72
C HIS A 412 6.69 8.73 -29.73
N ALA A 413 7.71 7.89 -29.94
CA ALA A 413 8.95 7.95 -29.17
C ALA A 413 9.56 9.36 -29.32
N GLN A 414 9.83 10.02 -28.19
CA GLN A 414 10.41 11.35 -28.13
C GLN A 414 11.81 11.28 -27.54
N GLU A 415 12.64 12.22 -27.94
CA GLU A 415 13.96 12.40 -27.32
C GLU A 415 13.80 12.78 -25.84
N PRO A 416 14.70 12.31 -24.99
CA PRO A 416 14.73 12.74 -23.59
C PRO A 416 14.88 14.25 -23.48
N LEU A 417 14.31 14.82 -22.43
CA LEU A 417 14.41 16.23 -22.10
C LEU A 417 14.97 16.44 -20.71
N SER A 418 15.52 17.62 -20.44
CA SER A 418 15.86 18.07 -19.08
C SER A 418 14.72 18.90 -18.52
N GLY A 419 14.48 18.81 -17.19
CA GLY A 419 13.44 19.58 -16.53
C GLY A 419 13.82 20.00 -15.10
N GLU A 420 13.07 20.97 -14.60
CA GLU A 420 13.14 21.45 -13.23
C GLU A 420 11.75 21.33 -12.59
N THR A 421 11.68 20.90 -11.31
CA THR A 421 10.42 20.83 -10.58
C THR A 421 9.91 22.23 -10.28
N LEU A 422 8.60 22.39 -10.35
CA LEU A 422 7.90 23.59 -9.90
C LEU A 422 7.54 23.48 -8.42
N LEU A 423 7.69 24.57 -7.70
CA LEU A 423 7.32 24.68 -6.28
C LEU A 423 5.88 25.18 -6.15
N LEU A 424 5.20 24.72 -5.09
CA LEU A 424 3.92 25.29 -4.72
C LEU A 424 4.15 26.74 -4.22
N THR A 425 3.38 27.67 -4.75
CA THR A 425 3.55 29.11 -4.48
C THR A 425 2.91 29.57 -3.16
N SER A 426 2.02 28.76 -2.58
CA SER A 426 1.36 29.02 -1.31
C SER A 426 1.75 27.99 -0.26
N SER A 427 1.52 28.28 1.02
CA SER A 427 1.73 27.34 2.13
C SER A 427 0.53 26.45 2.44
N GLY A 428 -0.57 26.60 1.68
CA GLY A 428 -1.85 25.96 1.99
C GLY A 428 -2.51 26.56 3.25
N SER A 429 -3.58 25.92 3.73
CA SER A 429 -4.36 26.42 4.86
C SER A 429 -4.55 25.38 5.96
N ASP A 430 -4.12 25.68 7.18
CA ASP A 430 -4.36 24.83 8.35
C ASP A 430 -5.85 24.74 8.70
N ALA A 431 -6.63 25.78 8.44
CA ALA A 431 -8.08 25.75 8.61
C ALA A 431 -8.74 24.73 7.68
N VAL A 432 -8.28 24.65 6.42
CA VAL A 432 -8.73 23.63 5.46
C VAL A 432 -8.35 22.23 5.94
N LYS A 433 -7.10 22.04 6.37
CA LYS A 433 -6.64 20.77 6.95
C LYS A 433 -7.56 20.28 8.06
N GLN A 434 -7.87 21.14 9.04
CA GLN A 434 -8.75 20.80 10.16
C GLN A 434 -10.18 20.49 9.70
N ALA A 435 -10.71 21.25 8.76
CA ALA A 435 -12.03 21.00 8.19
C ALA A 435 -12.10 19.63 7.48
N VAL A 436 -11.07 19.26 6.73
CA VAL A 436 -10.96 17.95 6.06
C VAL A 436 -10.94 16.82 7.09
N ILE A 437 -10.07 16.91 8.11
CA ILE A 437 -9.94 15.87 9.14
C ILE A 437 -11.26 15.70 9.88
N THR A 438 -11.88 16.81 10.30
CA THR A 438 -13.16 16.80 11.02
C THR A 438 -14.27 16.18 10.18
N HIS A 439 -14.37 16.57 8.90
CA HIS A 439 -15.36 16.01 7.98
C HIS A 439 -15.14 14.51 7.76
N SER A 440 -13.90 14.10 7.50
CA SER A 440 -13.56 12.71 7.24
C SER A 440 -13.84 11.81 8.47
N ARG A 441 -13.46 12.25 9.67
CA ARG A 441 -13.80 11.56 10.92
C ARG A 441 -15.31 11.38 11.07
N ARG A 442 -16.09 12.45 10.91
CA ARG A 442 -17.55 12.39 11.03
C ARG A 442 -18.20 11.45 10.04
N GLN A 443 -17.68 11.37 8.82
CA GLN A 443 -18.29 10.60 7.74
C GLN A 443 -17.86 9.12 7.76
N TYR A 444 -16.61 8.85 8.09
CA TYR A 444 -15.99 7.54 7.86
C TYR A 444 -15.44 6.87 9.13
N ALA A 445 -15.23 7.61 10.21
CA ALA A 445 -14.75 7.00 11.45
C ALA A 445 -15.91 6.61 12.38
N ARG A 446 -15.64 5.69 13.28
CA ARG A 446 -16.51 5.37 14.40
C ARG A 446 -15.94 6.00 15.65
N GLU A 447 -16.69 6.91 16.28
CA GLU A 447 -16.32 7.40 17.60
C GLU A 447 -16.34 6.23 18.58
N ARG A 448 -15.26 6.08 19.33
CA ARG A 448 -15.15 4.97 20.26
C ARG A 448 -16.03 5.19 21.48
N ALA A 449 -16.95 4.28 21.74
CA ALA A 449 -17.53 4.10 23.07
C ALA A 449 -16.39 3.60 24.00
N ASP A 450 -16.18 4.27 25.13
CA ASP A 450 -15.12 4.01 26.12
C ASP A 450 -14.95 2.52 26.47
N ASP A 451 -13.96 1.83 25.87
CA ASP A 451 -13.56 0.47 26.22
C ASP A 451 -12.77 0.39 27.54
N THR A 452 -12.61 1.49 28.24
CA THR A 452 -11.94 1.53 29.56
C THR A 452 -12.71 0.75 30.63
N LYS A 453 -13.96 0.36 30.36
CA LYS A 453 -14.76 -0.48 31.26
C LYS A 453 -14.39 -1.97 31.23
N ASP A 454 -13.79 -2.46 30.14
CA ASP A 454 -13.51 -3.90 30.00
C ASP A 454 -12.11 -4.32 30.48
N ILE A 455 -11.18 -3.40 30.65
CA ILE A 455 -9.81 -3.73 31.10
C ILE A 455 -9.76 -4.03 32.61
N ASN A 456 -10.71 -3.55 33.40
CA ASN A 456 -10.75 -3.71 34.86
C ASN A 456 -11.77 -4.74 35.36
N THR A 457 -12.46 -5.46 34.50
CA THR A 457 -13.38 -6.52 34.94
C THR A 457 -12.63 -7.86 34.87
N PRO A 458 -12.23 -8.45 36.02
CA PRO A 458 -11.62 -9.77 36.00
C PRO A 458 -12.65 -10.76 35.39
N PRO A 459 -12.19 -11.77 34.62
CA PRO A 459 -13.08 -12.73 34.02
C PRO A 459 -13.94 -13.36 35.11
N LYS A 460 -15.27 -13.30 34.99
CA LYS A 460 -16.18 -14.00 35.88
C LYS A 460 -15.76 -15.46 35.91
N ARG A 461 -15.23 -15.90 37.03
CA ARG A 461 -15.05 -17.33 37.30
C ARG A 461 -16.42 -17.94 37.17
N HIS A 462 -16.60 -18.85 36.24
CA HIS A 462 -17.72 -19.76 36.27
C HIS A 462 -17.59 -20.56 37.56
N ASP A 463 -18.44 -20.27 38.52
CA ASP A 463 -18.63 -21.09 39.72
C ASP A 463 -19.01 -22.48 39.20
N THR A 464 -18.08 -23.38 39.31
CA THR A 464 -18.37 -24.81 39.22
C THR A 464 -19.18 -25.17 40.47
N GLU A 465 -20.42 -25.57 40.25
CA GLU A 465 -21.28 -26.14 41.30
C GLU A 465 -20.51 -27.18 42.09
N PRO A 466 -20.64 -27.18 43.45
CA PRO A 466 -19.99 -28.17 44.28
C PRO A 466 -20.61 -29.57 44.01
N ARG A 467 -19.78 -30.53 43.71
CA ARG A 467 -20.17 -31.93 43.66
C ARG A 467 -20.62 -32.38 45.05
N PRO A 468 -21.71 -33.17 45.18
CA PRO A 468 -22.18 -33.69 46.46
C PRO A 468 -21.14 -34.66 47.04
N SER A 469 -20.85 -34.46 48.32
CA SER A 469 -20.02 -35.32 49.16
C SER A 469 -20.66 -36.68 49.31
N SER A 470 -19.99 -37.77 48.93
CA SER A 470 -20.30 -39.12 49.38
C SER A 470 -19.45 -39.42 50.61
N GLU A 471 -20.14 -39.51 51.77
CA GLU A 471 -19.65 -40.17 52.98
C GLU A 471 -19.43 -41.65 52.70
N HIS A 472 -18.26 -42.16 53.12
CA HIS A 472 -18.00 -43.46 53.74
C HIS A 472 -16.49 -43.68 53.78
N GLY A 473 -15.92 -43.78 54.91
CA GLY A 473 -15.59 -44.85 55.79
C GLY A 473 -14.19 -44.66 56.36
N LYS A 474 -14.12 -44.49 57.65
CA LYS A 474 -12.94 -44.58 58.49
C LYS A 474 -12.25 -45.94 58.33
N THR A 475 -10.91 -45.97 58.30
CA THR A 475 -10.09 -46.83 59.19
C THR A 475 -8.60 -46.58 58.86
N GLU A 476 -7.86 -46.16 59.89
CA GLU A 476 -6.59 -46.66 60.43
C GLU A 476 -5.56 -47.15 59.43
N GLU A 477 -4.30 -46.86 59.50
CA GLU A 477 -3.30 -46.78 60.58
C GLU A 477 -1.97 -46.26 59.99
N LYS A 478 -1.31 -45.41 60.69
CA LYS A 478 0.10 -45.41 61.14
C LYS A 478 1.09 -46.33 60.44
N LEU A 479 2.19 -45.73 60.18
CA LEU A 479 3.66 -46.11 60.35
C LEU A 479 4.41 -45.81 59.04
N MET A 480 5.46 -45.26 59.11
CA MET A 480 6.70 -45.04 59.72
C MET A 480 7.62 -44.22 58.81
N VAL A 481 8.24 -43.34 59.42
CA VAL A 481 9.50 -42.62 59.12
C VAL A 481 10.63 -43.60 58.87
N GLU A 482 11.61 -43.12 58.21
CA GLU A 482 13.06 -43.53 58.06
C GLU A 482 13.42 -43.96 56.63
N VAL A 483 14.46 -43.56 56.03
CA VAL A 483 15.67 -42.85 56.37
C VAL A 483 16.66 -43.14 55.23
N ILE A 484 17.36 -42.13 54.84
CA ILE A 484 18.80 -42.12 54.50
C ILE A 484 19.30 -42.70 53.15
N ASP A 485 19.90 -41.79 52.41
CA ASP A 485 21.27 -41.74 51.82
C ASP A 485 21.82 -42.90 50.97
N LYS A 486 22.50 -42.39 49.94
CA LYS A 486 23.58 -43.03 49.13
C LYS A 486 23.09 -43.86 47.92
N GLU A 487 23.45 -43.51 46.71
CA GLU A 487 24.76 -43.18 46.12
C GLU A 487 24.57 -42.24 44.92
#